data_54a42cba41ca805dffd532215aa137de
#
_entry.id   54a42cba41ca805dffd532215aa137de
#
_cell.length_a   1.000
_cell.length_b   1.000
_cell.length_c   1.000
_cell.angle_alpha   90.00
_cell.angle_beta   90.00
_cell.angle_gamma   90.00
#
_symmetry.space_group_name_H-M   'P 1'
#
loop_
_entity.id
_entity.type
_entity.pdbx_description
1 polymer ?
#
loop_
_entity_poly.entity_id
_entity_poly.type
_entity_poly.pdbx_seq_one_letter_code
_entity_poly.pdbx_strand_id
1 'polypeptide(L)'
;MKTGKTKNRIREGNPAVTVLLYVLVLLICIATVYPMYYVLILSISAPEYAAKMNVYLVPKGFSLGAYKMLAGDGEMWRAYLNTILYTVPTTVLMLVTSVLIAYPLTYKHLAGRKFVNMFLLIPMYFSGGMIPAFLLITKLKLYGSPLSQVLPVCFSIWNIILMKAFFSSIPEGLREAAKIDGAGVIPILTNIYLPLS
;
A
#
# COMPACT_ATOMS: atom_id res chain seq x y z
N MET A 1 24.11 -21.16 42.71
CA MET A 1 22.83 -20.90 42.01
C MET A 1 23.09 -21.12 40.53
N LYS A 2 22.69 -22.27 39.95
CA LYS A 2 22.92 -22.63 38.55
C LYS A 2 21.74 -22.08 37.72
N THR A 3 21.96 -21.05 36.93
CA THR A 3 21.02 -20.55 35.94
C THR A 3 20.94 -21.51 34.76
N GLY A 4 19.89 -22.32 34.76
CA GLY A 4 19.57 -23.20 33.65
C GLY A 4 19.15 -22.39 32.40
N LYS A 5 20.01 -22.30 31.40
CA LYS A 5 19.68 -21.86 30.05
C LYS A 5 18.67 -22.86 29.43
N THR A 6 17.39 -22.54 29.46
CA THR A 6 16.39 -23.24 28.67
C THR A 6 16.67 -22.96 27.19
N LYS A 7 17.38 -23.89 26.56
CA LYS A 7 17.57 -23.94 25.11
C LYS A 7 16.19 -24.29 24.54
N ASN A 8 15.45 -23.32 24.05
CA ASN A 8 14.29 -23.54 23.19
C ASN A 8 14.78 -24.29 21.95
N ARG A 9 14.78 -25.61 22.01
CA ARG A 9 14.84 -26.47 20.83
C ARG A 9 13.51 -26.29 20.11
N ILE A 10 13.52 -25.46 19.07
CA ILE A 10 12.52 -25.54 18.00
C ILE A 10 12.54 -27.03 17.61
N ARG A 11 11.44 -27.74 17.85
CA ARG A 11 11.27 -29.12 17.43
C ARG A 11 11.47 -29.10 15.91
N GLU A 12 12.63 -29.58 15.46
CA GLU A 12 12.88 -29.83 14.04
C GLU A 12 11.81 -30.85 13.63
N GLY A 13 10.87 -30.38 12.81
CA GLY A 13 9.85 -31.24 12.24
C GLY A 13 10.52 -32.35 11.45
N ASN A 14 9.81 -33.46 11.23
CA ASN A 14 10.28 -34.59 10.44
C ASN A 14 11.00 -34.08 9.18
N PRO A 15 12.30 -34.41 8.94
CA PRO A 15 13.08 -33.86 7.83
C PRO A 15 12.40 -34.05 6.48
N ALA A 16 11.62 -35.13 6.30
CA ALA A 16 10.84 -35.37 5.11
C ALA A 16 9.75 -34.30 4.89
N VAL A 17 9.07 -33.87 5.97
CA VAL A 17 8.07 -32.79 5.90
C VAL A 17 8.73 -31.45 5.58
N THR A 18 9.88 -31.20 6.15
CA THR A 18 10.65 -29.98 5.89
C THR A 18 11.10 -29.90 4.43
N VAL A 19 11.63 -30.99 3.88
CA VAL A 19 12.00 -31.08 2.46
C VAL A 19 10.77 -30.89 1.56
N LEU A 20 9.67 -31.55 1.87
CA LEU A 20 8.40 -31.40 1.12
C LEU A 20 7.93 -29.94 1.09
N LEU A 21 7.99 -29.25 2.23
CA LEU A 21 7.62 -27.83 2.32
C LEU A 21 8.54 -26.95 1.47
N TYR A 22 9.85 -27.18 1.49
CA TYR A 22 10.79 -26.42 0.64
C TYR A 22 10.53 -26.65 -0.84
N VAL A 23 10.27 -27.90 -1.26
CA VAL A 23 9.93 -28.21 -2.65
C VAL A 23 8.64 -27.54 -3.06
N LEU A 24 7.61 -27.56 -2.21
CA LEU A 24 6.34 -26.90 -2.48
C LEU A 24 6.49 -25.40 -2.59
N VAL A 25 7.22 -24.77 -1.67
CA VAL A 25 7.50 -23.33 -1.72
C VAL A 25 8.29 -22.97 -2.98
N LEU A 26 9.30 -23.78 -3.34
CA LEU A 26 10.07 -23.57 -4.57
C LEU A 26 9.20 -23.62 -5.82
N LEU A 27 8.30 -24.60 -5.92
CA LEU A 27 7.35 -24.72 -7.04
C LEU A 27 6.44 -23.52 -7.13
N ILE A 28 5.90 -23.03 -5.99
CA ILE A 28 5.09 -21.82 -5.94
C ILE A 28 5.90 -20.61 -6.40
N CYS A 29 7.13 -20.46 -5.91
CA CYS A 29 8.02 -19.36 -6.32
C CYS A 29 8.30 -19.40 -7.83
N ILE A 30 8.60 -20.55 -8.40
CA ILE A 30 8.81 -20.70 -9.84
C ILE A 30 7.52 -20.33 -10.62
N ALA A 31 6.38 -20.84 -10.19
CA ALA A 31 5.11 -20.57 -10.84
C ALA A 31 4.71 -19.08 -10.80
N THR A 32 5.05 -18.38 -9.70
CA THR A 32 4.76 -16.94 -9.56
C THR A 32 5.77 -16.04 -10.27
N VAL A 33 7.04 -16.43 -10.32
CA VAL A 33 8.10 -15.65 -10.97
C VAL A 33 8.11 -15.86 -12.50
N TYR A 34 7.73 -17.07 -12.96
CA TYR A 34 7.77 -17.42 -14.39
C TYR A 34 7.03 -16.44 -15.32
N PRO A 35 5.81 -15.97 -15.03
CA PRO A 35 5.13 -15.01 -15.90
C PRO A 35 5.91 -13.69 -16.07
N MET A 36 6.52 -13.18 -14.99
CA MET A 36 7.34 -11.97 -15.06
C MET A 36 8.63 -12.20 -15.86
N TYR A 37 9.28 -13.32 -15.63
CA TYR A 37 10.45 -13.75 -16.40
C TYR A 37 10.12 -13.91 -17.88
N TYR A 38 8.96 -14.52 -18.20
CA TYR A 38 8.49 -14.70 -19.56
C TYR A 38 8.28 -13.38 -20.28
N VAL A 39 7.62 -12.40 -19.65
CA VAL A 39 7.45 -11.06 -20.21
C VAL A 39 8.80 -10.38 -20.46
N LEU A 40 9.74 -10.53 -19.54
CA LEU A 40 11.08 -9.95 -19.67
C LEU A 40 11.83 -10.54 -20.87
N ILE A 41 11.89 -11.87 -21.03
CA ILE A 41 12.56 -12.48 -22.19
C ILE A 41 11.84 -12.18 -23.51
N LEU A 42 10.52 -12.05 -23.47
CA LEU A 42 9.72 -11.67 -24.64
C LEU A 42 10.05 -10.24 -25.07
N SER A 43 10.19 -9.31 -24.13
CA SER A 43 10.48 -7.89 -24.42
C SER A 43 11.84 -7.63 -25.05
N ILE A 44 12.81 -8.51 -24.84
CA ILE A 44 14.15 -8.44 -25.43
C ILE A 44 14.35 -9.39 -26.61
N SER A 45 13.30 -10.11 -27.03
CA SER A 45 13.34 -10.99 -28.20
C SER A 45 12.96 -10.25 -29.48
N ALA A 46 13.41 -10.73 -30.63
CA ALA A 46 13.05 -10.16 -31.92
C ALA A 46 11.53 -10.25 -32.16
N PRO A 47 10.91 -9.20 -32.75
CA PRO A 47 9.46 -9.12 -32.93
C PRO A 47 8.83 -10.32 -33.63
N GLU A 48 9.56 -10.96 -34.54
CA GLU A 48 9.11 -12.15 -35.25
C GLU A 48 8.84 -13.35 -34.36
N TYR A 49 9.68 -13.56 -33.37
CA TYR A 49 9.54 -14.64 -32.39
C TYR A 49 8.57 -14.27 -31.27
N ALA A 50 8.56 -13.00 -30.86
CA ALA A 50 7.65 -12.47 -29.86
C ALA A 50 6.19 -12.54 -30.33
N ALA A 51 5.89 -12.12 -31.57
CA ALA A 51 4.55 -12.16 -32.14
C ALA A 51 4.00 -13.59 -32.29
N LYS A 52 4.86 -14.57 -32.54
CA LYS A 52 4.48 -15.99 -32.64
C LYS A 52 4.44 -16.70 -31.28
N MET A 53 4.70 -16.00 -30.17
CA MET A 53 4.83 -16.57 -28.83
C MET A 53 5.79 -17.78 -28.76
N ASN A 54 6.80 -17.82 -29.63
CA ASN A 54 7.75 -18.92 -29.74
C ASN A 54 9.03 -18.68 -28.91
N VAL A 55 8.87 -18.07 -27.72
CA VAL A 55 9.92 -17.78 -26.74
C VAL A 55 9.43 -18.32 -25.40
N TYR A 56 10.19 -19.22 -24.76
CA TYR A 56 9.74 -19.85 -23.52
C TYR A 56 10.72 -19.62 -22.36
N LEU A 57 11.99 -19.93 -22.52
CA LEU A 57 12.99 -19.88 -21.46
C LEU A 57 14.20 -19.01 -21.80
N VAL A 58 14.47 -18.78 -23.07
CA VAL A 58 15.63 -18.01 -23.54
C VAL A 58 15.18 -17.05 -24.65
N PRO A 59 15.65 -15.80 -24.65
CA PRO A 59 15.30 -14.85 -25.72
C PRO A 59 15.79 -15.36 -27.07
N LYS A 60 14.97 -15.22 -28.10
CA LYS A 60 15.31 -15.57 -29.50
C LYS A 60 15.51 -14.29 -30.31
N GLY A 61 16.69 -14.16 -30.90
CA GLY A 61 17.04 -12.96 -31.68
C GLY A 61 17.00 -11.70 -30.80
N PHE A 62 18.10 -11.40 -30.09
CA PHE A 62 18.14 -10.25 -29.19
C PHE A 62 17.79 -8.94 -29.90
N SER A 63 16.79 -8.23 -29.42
CA SER A 63 16.31 -6.95 -29.97
C SER A 63 15.75 -6.05 -28.90
N LEU A 64 16.15 -4.80 -28.89
CA LEU A 64 15.56 -3.73 -28.08
C LEU A 64 14.50 -2.93 -28.84
N GLY A 65 13.97 -3.49 -29.96
CA GLY A 65 12.98 -2.84 -30.81
C GLY A 65 11.71 -2.41 -30.07
N ALA A 66 11.20 -3.25 -29.18
CA ALA A 66 10.05 -2.95 -28.33
C ALA A 66 10.30 -1.71 -27.44
N TYR A 67 11.46 -1.63 -26.81
CA TYR A 67 11.83 -0.49 -25.96
C TYR A 67 12.03 0.79 -26.78
N LYS A 68 12.62 0.71 -27.97
CA LYS A 68 12.76 1.87 -28.87
C LYS A 68 11.40 2.39 -29.33
N MET A 69 10.47 1.49 -29.64
CA MET A 69 9.11 1.85 -30.03
C MET A 69 8.38 2.55 -28.87
N LEU A 70 8.45 1.98 -27.67
CA LEU A 70 7.86 2.57 -26.46
C LEU A 70 8.49 3.93 -26.11
N ALA A 71 9.81 4.05 -26.22
CA ALA A 71 10.49 5.32 -25.92
C ALA A 71 10.10 6.44 -26.90
N GLY A 72 9.75 6.09 -28.15
CA GLY A 72 9.26 7.04 -29.15
C GLY A 72 7.77 7.38 -29.04
N ASP A 73 7.03 6.69 -28.18
CA ASP A 73 5.59 6.88 -28.04
C ASP A 73 5.27 8.02 -27.07
N GLY A 74 4.85 9.17 -27.61
CA GLY A 74 4.47 10.34 -26.83
C GLY A 74 3.23 10.13 -25.96
N GLU A 75 2.30 9.23 -26.32
CA GLU A 75 1.11 8.92 -25.53
C GLU A 75 1.50 8.15 -24.25
N MET A 76 2.46 7.25 -24.35
CA MET A 76 2.98 6.53 -23.19
C MET A 76 3.58 7.50 -22.16
N TRP A 77 4.41 8.45 -22.59
CA TRP A 77 5.00 9.44 -21.68
C TRP A 77 3.96 10.35 -21.04
N ARG A 78 2.93 10.74 -21.81
CA ARG A 78 1.79 11.48 -21.27
C ARG A 78 1.03 10.67 -20.22
N ALA A 79 0.81 9.36 -20.45
CA ALA A 79 0.16 8.47 -19.49
C ALA A 79 0.98 8.32 -18.20
N TYR A 80 2.31 8.20 -18.30
CA TYR A 80 3.20 8.20 -17.14
C TYR A 80 3.12 9.50 -16.32
N LEU A 81 3.19 10.65 -17.00
CA LEU A 81 3.05 11.94 -16.34
C LEU A 81 1.70 12.08 -15.64
N ASN A 82 0.61 11.69 -16.29
CA ASN A 82 -0.72 11.71 -15.69
C ASN A 82 -0.79 10.81 -14.45
N THR A 83 -0.20 9.60 -14.52
CA THR A 83 -0.15 8.70 -13.38
C THR A 83 0.58 9.33 -12.19
N ILE A 84 1.72 9.97 -12.41
CA ILE A 84 2.48 10.69 -11.37
C ILE A 84 1.64 11.85 -10.81
N LEU A 85 1.05 12.66 -11.70
CA LEU A 85 0.24 13.82 -11.33
C LEU A 85 -1.02 13.45 -10.52
N TYR A 86 -1.54 12.24 -10.67
CA TYR A 86 -2.68 11.78 -9.89
C TYR A 86 -2.25 11.04 -8.62
N THR A 87 -1.21 10.21 -8.71
CA THR A 87 -0.76 9.39 -7.58
C THR A 87 -0.16 10.23 -6.46
N VAL A 88 0.70 11.20 -6.81
CA VAL A 88 1.39 12.01 -5.79
C VAL A 88 0.39 12.84 -4.96
N PRO A 89 -0.51 13.65 -5.55
CA PRO A 89 -1.49 14.39 -4.76
C PRO A 89 -2.44 13.48 -3.98
N THR A 90 -2.87 12.36 -4.58
CA THR A 90 -3.74 11.39 -3.89
C THR A 90 -3.06 10.83 -2.65
N THR A 91 -1.80 10.43 -2.77
CA THR A 91 -1.03 9.88 -1.63
C THR A 91 -0.83 10.91 -0.54
N VAL A 92 -0.47 12.14 -0.90
CA VAL A 92 -0.31 13.25 0.07
C VAL A 92 -1.64 13.54 0.77
N LEU A 93 -2.74 13.68 0.04
CA LEU A 93 -4.06 13.91 0.63
C LEU A 93 -4.48 12.74 1.53
N MET A 94 -4.25 11.51 1.11
CA MET A 94 -4.56 10.31 1.89
C MET A 94 -3.76 10.25 3.20
N LEU A 95 -2.48 10.62 3.19
CA LEU A 95 -1.67 10.70 4.40
C LEU A 95 -2.15 11.83 5.32
N VAL A 96 -2.37 13.02 4.78
CA VAL A 96 -2.87 14.18 5.55
C VAL A 96 -4.22 13.87 6.18
N THR A 97 -5.18 13.35 5.44
CA THR A 97 -6.50 12.99 5.97
C THR A 97 -6.41 11.89 7.02
N SER A 98 -5.53 10.89 6.81
CA SER A 98 -5.31 9.81 7.77
C SER A 98 -4.76 10.34 9.09
N VAL A 99 -3.76 11.21 9.04
CA VAL A 99 -3.17 11.85 10.23
C VAL A 99 -4.20 12.71 10.96
N LEU A 100 -4.91 13.58 10.24
CA LEU A 100 -5.89 14.51 10.82
C LEU A 100 -7.06 13.79 11.50
N ILE A 101 -7.46 12.64 11.00
CA ILE A 101 -8.54 11.85 11.59
C ILE A 101 -8.01 10.93 12.70
N ALA A 102 -6.86 10.27 12.49
CA ALA A 102 -6.31 9.32 13.43
C ALA A 102 -5.85 9.99 14.73
N TYR A 103 -5.20 11.15 14.66
CA TYR A 103 -4.62 11.81 15.82
C TYR A 103 -5.66 12.18 16.90
N PRO A 104 -6.78 12.87 16.60
CA PRO A 104 -7.81 13.13 17.61
C PRO A 104 -8.39 11.85 18.20
N LEU A 105 -8.50 10.79 17.43
CA LEU A 105 -9.04 9.51 17.90
C LEU A 105 -8.11 8.77 18.89
N THR A 106 -6.90 9.23 19.12
CA THR A 106 -6.03 8.72 20.19
C THR A 106 -6.44 9.24 21.57
N TYR A 107 -7.10 10.40 21.64
CA TYR A 107 -7.53 10.97 22.90
C TYR A 107 -8.66 10.15 23.53
N LYS A 108 -8.44 9.61 24.72
CA LYS A 108 -9.42 8.74 25.42
C LYS A 108 -10.71 9.48 25.79
N HIS A 109 -10.60 10.77 26.08
CA HIS A 109 -11.71 11.64 26.52
C HIS A 109 -12.38 12.41 25.38
N LEU A 110 -12.07 12.11 24.11
CA LEU A 110 -12.73 12.76 22.98
C LEU A 110 -14.21 12.42 22.95
N ALA A 111 -15.06 13.44 23.03
CA ALA A 111 -16.51 13.29 22.91
C ALA A 111 -16.86 12.67 21.54
N GLY A 112 -17.74 11.66 21.52
CA GLY A 112 -18.14 10.99 20.28
C GLY A 112 -17.12 10.00 19.69
N ARG A 113 -15.97 9.76 20.33
CA ARG A 113 -14.93 8.83 19.85
C ARG A 113 -15.48 7.47 19.43
N LYS A 114 -16.37 6.87 20.23
CA LYS A 114 -16.98 5.58 19.92
C LYS A 114 -17.80 5.63 18.65
N PHE A 115 -18.60 6.68 18.49
CA PHE A 115 -19.42 6.89 17.31
C PHE A 115 -18.56 7.05 16.05
N VAL A 116 -17.54 7.91 16.08
CA VAL A 116 -16.63 8.13 14.95
C VAL A 116 -15.89 6.85 14.58
N ASN A 117 -15.38 6.08 15.55
CA ASN A 117 -14.75 4.80 15.27
C ASN A 117 -15.71 3.81 14.58
N MET A 118 -16.96 3.73 15.07
CA MET A 118 -17.97 2.86 14.46
C MET A 118 -18.34 3.31 13.05
N PHE A 119 -18.51 4.62 12.86
CA PHE A 119 -18.80 5.23 11.57
C PHE A 119 -17.69 4.97 10.53
N LEU A 120 -16.42 4.96 10.95
CA LEU A 120 -15.29 4.60 10.09
C LEU A 120 -15.25 3.09 9.78
N LEU A 121 -15.67 2.22 10.70
CA LEU A 121 -15.63 0.77 10.50
C LEU A 121 -16.73 0.27 9.55
N ILE A 122 -17.90 0.89 9.56
CA ILE A 122 -19.05 0.44 8.72
C ILE A 122 -18.67 0.38 7.24
N PRO A 123 -18.15 1.45 6.60
CA PRO A 123 -17.79 1.40 5.18
C PRO A 123 -16.63 0.45 4.85
N MET A 124 -15.83 0.06 5.83
CA MET A 124 -14.77 -0.91 5.63
C MET A 124 -15.31 -2.32 5.32
N TYR A 125 -16.45 -2.68 5.93
CA TYR A 125 -17.09 -3.98 5.75
C TYR A 125 -18.25 -3.94 4.77
N PHE A 126 -18.87 -2.79 4.56
CA PHE A 126 -20.03 -2.61 3.69
C PHE A 126 -19.69 -1.63 2.56
N SER A 127 -19.34 -2.17 1.39
CA SER A 127 -19.14 -1.35 0.19
C SER A 127 -20.46 -1.15 -0.53
N GLY A 128 -20.74 0.08 -0.96
CA GLY A 128 -21.89 0.38 -1.81
C GLY A 128 -21.79 -0.22 -3.21
N GLY A 129 -20.60 -0.64 -3.61
CA GLY A 129 -20.33 -1.17 -4.95
C GLY A 129 -20.03 -0.09 -5.99
N MET A 130 -19.72 -0.53 -7.21
CA MET A 130 -19.28 0.33 -8.30
C MET A 130 -20.39 1.26 -8.81
N ILE A 131 -21.63 0.79 -8.90
CA ILE A 131 -22.75 1.57 -9.47
C ILE A 131 -23.08 2.80 -8.61
N PRO A 132 -23.29 2.70 -7.29
CA PRO A 132 -23.47 3.87 -6.43
C PRO A 132 -22.31 4.86 -6.46
N ALA A 133 -21.06 4.34 -6.49
CA ALA A 133 -19.88 5.21 -6.59
C ALA A 133 -19.87 6.00 -7.90
N PHE A 134 -20.16 5.36 -9.03
CA PHE A 134 -20.25 6.02 -10.33
C PHE A 134 -21.36 7.08 -10.36
N LEU A 135 -22.55 6.76 -9.83
CA LEU A 135 -23.66 7.73 -9.76
C LEU A 135 -23.30 8.93 -8.89
N LEU A 136 -22.60 8.72 -7.79
CA LEU A 136 -22.14 9.81 -6.92
C LEU A 136 -21.17 10.74 -7.66
N ILE A 137 -20.15 10.17 -8.33
CA ILE A 137 -19.17 10.93 -9.13
C ILE A 137 -19.86 11.73 -10.22
N THR A 138 -20.84 11.15 -10.90
CA THR A 138 -21.61 11.81 -11.96
C THR A 138 -22.48 12.95 -11.39
N LYS A 139 -23.17 12.72 -10.27
CA LYS A 139 -23.96 13.75 -9.59
C LYS A 139 -23.11 14.93 -9.11
N LEU A 140 -21.90 14.66 -8.66
CA LEU A 140 -20.93 15.69 -8.26
C LEU A 140 -20.27 16.39 -9.46
N LYS A 141 -20.62 16.03 -10.70
CA LYS A 141 -20.04 16.56 -11.95
C LYS A 141 -18.52 16.37 -12.05
N LEU A 142 -18.01 15.33 -11.43
CA LEU A 142 -16.58 15.01 -11.42
C LEU A 142 -16.21 14.03 -12.54
N TYR A 143 -17.19 13.46 -13.26
CA TYR A 143 -16.94 12.52 -14.35
C TYR A 143 -16.08 13.16 -15.44
N GLY A 144 -15.03 12.45 -15.88
CA GLY A 144 -14.04 12.96 -16.84
C GLY A 144 -13.02 13.95 -16.26
N SER A 145 -13.10 14.28 -14.96
CA SER A 145 -12.11 15.11 -14.27
C SER A 145 -11.09 14.27 -13.51
N PRO A 146 -9.81 14.72 -13.38
CA PRO A 146 -8.81 14.10 -12.50
C PRO A 146 -9.29 13.89 -11.06
N LEU A 147 -10.15 14.78 -10.56
CA LEU A 147 -10.71 14.69 -9.22
C LEU A 147 -11.58 13.45 -9.01
N SER A 148 -12.12 12.85 -10.07
CA SER A 148 -12.88 11.61 -9.99
C SER A 148 -12.03 10.41 -9.55
N GLN A 149 -10.74 10.47 -9.77
CA GLN A 149 -9.78 9.44 -9.33
C GLN A 149 -9.17 9.76 -7.97
N VAL A 150 -8.92 11.03 -7.68
CA VAL A 150 -8.26 11.48 -6.45
C VAL A 150 -9.19 11.42 -5.25
N LEU A 151 -10.38 12.01 -5.36
CA LEU A 151 -11.29 12.18 -4.21
C LEU A 151 -11.79 10.88 -3.57
N PRO A 152 -12.19 9.83 -4.31
CA PRO A 152 -12.64 8.59 -3.69
C PRO A 152 -11.56 7.87 -2.91
N VAL A 153 -10.30 8.06 -3.29
CA VAL A 153 -9.14 7.34 -2.73
C VAL A 153 -8.45 8.13 -1.63
N CYS A 154 -8.65 9.47 -1.55
CA CYS A 154 -8.01 10.30 -0.52
C CYS A 154 -8.47 9.97 0.92
N PHE A 155 -9.55 9.21 1.08
CA PHE A 155 -10.05 8.68 2.36
C PHE A 155 -9.84 7.16 2.43
N SER A 156 -8.73 6.73 3.00
CA SER A 156 -8.47 5.31 3.26
C SER A 156 -8.75 5.00 4.74
N ILE A 157 -9.84 4.32 5.00
CA ILE A 157 -10.21 3.91 6.37
C ILE A 157 -9.16 2.98 6.96
N TRP A 158 -8.60 2.09 6.15
CA TRP A 158 -7.52 1.20 6.56
C TRP A 158 -6.31 1.99 7.06
N ASN A 159 -5.88 3.02 6.32
CA ASN A 159 -4.74 3.85 6.70
C ASN A 159 -5.03 4.67 7.96
N ILE A 160 -6.26 5.15 8.13
CA ILE A 160 -6.69 5.85 9.36
C ILE A 160 -6.59 4.93 10.57
N ILE A 161 -7.05 3.69 10.47
CA ILE A 161 -6.99 2.70 11.57
C ILE A 161 -5.54 2.33 11.88
N LEU A 162 -4.74 2.10 10.85
CA LEU A 162 -3.33 1.77 10.98
C LEU A 162 -2.55 2.92 11.65
N MET A 163 -2.73 4.14 11.15
CA MET A 163 -2.11 5.34 11.71
C MET A 163 -2.54 5.55 13.18
N LYS A 164 -3.83 5.36 13.50
CA LYS A 164 -4.32 5.42 14.87
C LYS A 164 -3.67 4.36 15.77
N ALA A 165 -3.44 3.14 15.26
CA ALA A 165 -2.77 2.10 16.03
C ALA A 165 -1.32 2.50 16.36
N PHE A 166 -0.57 3.03 15.39
CA PHE A 166 0.78 3.55 15.62
C PHE A 166 0.78 4.72 16.60
N PHE A 167 -0.07 5.70 16.43
CA PHE A 167 -0.18 6.82 17.36
C PHE A 167 -0.57 6.39 18.77
N SER A 168 -1.39 5.35 18.92
CA SER A 168 -1.78 4.82 20.22
C SER A 168 -0.68 4.01 20.91
N SER A 169 0.37 3.59 20.21
CA SER A 169 1.52 2.92 20.79
C SER A 169 2.52 3.88 21.44
N ILE A 170 2.43 5.18 21.12
CA ILE A 170 3.28 6.22 21.70
C ILE A 170 2.87 6.46 23.15
N PRO A 171 3.82 6.44 24.13
CA PRO A 171 3.53 6.66 25.54
C PRO A 171 2.81 8.00 25.80
N GLU A 172 1.71 7.95 26.54
CA GLU A 172 0.87 9.13 26.83
C GLU A 172 1.64 10.20 27.61
N GLY A 173 2.63 9.80 28.42
CA GLY A 173 3.48 10.71 29.18
C GLY A 173 4.29 11.70 28.34
N LEU A 174 4.67 11.35 27.10
CA LEU A 174 5.34 12.30 26.19
C LEU A 174 4.42 13.46 25.80
N ARG A 175 3.14 13.16 25.57
CA ARG A 175 2.13 14.17 25.28
C ARG A 175 1.84 15.05 26.50
N GLU A 176 1.79 14.44 27.70
CA GLU A 176 1.54 15.16 28.93
C GLU A 176 2.70 16.10 29.27
N ALA A 177 3.94 15.63 29.14
CA ALA A 177 5.13 16.45 29.32
C ALA A 177 5.14 17.67 28.39
N ALA A 178 4.90 17.43 27.08
CA ALA A 178 4.83 18.51 26.11
C ALA A 178 3.71 19.52 26.41
N LYS A 179 2.58 19.07 26.96
CA LYS A 179 1.50 19.99 27.39
C LYS A 179 1.91 20.84 28.59
N ILE A 180 2.66 20.28 29.57
CA ILE A 180 3.20 21.02 30.69
C ILE A 180 4.17 22.10 30.21
N ASP A 181 4.97 21.80 29.20
CA ASP A 181 5.87 22.73 28.51
C ASP A 181 5.13 23.77 27.63
N GLY A 182 3.81 23.76 27.64
CA GLY A 182 2.97 24.71 26.90
C GLY A 182 2.80 24.41 25.40
N ALA A 183 3.20 23.23 24.94
CA ALA A 183 3.04 22.87 23.54
C ALA A 183 1.56 22.70 23.14
N GLY A 184 1.18 23.34 22.04
CA GLY A 184 -0.14 23.18 21.43
C GLY A 184 -0.33 21.85 20.72
N VAL A 185 -1.55 21.60 20.24
CA VAL A 185 -1.92 20.34 19.58
C VAL A 185 -1.10 20.06 18.33
N ILE A 186 -0.85 21.08 17.48
CA ILE A 186 -0.10 20.94 16.24
C ILE A 186 1.38 20.65 16.50
N PRO A 187 2.11 21.39 17.34
CA PRO A 187 3.48 21.05 17.71
C PRO A 187 3.64 19.65 18.29
N ILE A 188 2.71 19.19 19.11
CA ILE A 188 2.74 17.82 19.65
C ILE A 188 2.59 16.80 18.49
N LEU A 189 1.68 17.03 17.56
CA LEU A 189 1.50 16.16 16.41
C LEU A 189 2.76 16.11 15.53
N THR A 190 3.29 17.29 15.15
CA THR A 190 4.39 17.37 14.18
C THR A 190 5.75 16.98 14.75
N ASN A 191 6.02 17.28 16.01
CA ASN A 191 7.35 17.11 16.61
C ASN A 191 7.47 15.82 17.45
N ILE A 192 6.34 15.23 17.85
CA ILE A 192 6.34 14.02 18.69
C ILE A 192 5.71 12.85 17.93
N TYR A 193 4.44 12.99 17.53
CA TYR A 193 3.69 11.86 16.97
C TYR A 193 4.16 11.45 15.59
N LEU A 194 4.36 12.40 14.66
CA LEU A 194 4.81 12.09 13.29
C LEU A 194 6.22 11.50 13.22
N PRO A 195 7.23 11.99 13.98
CA PRO A 195 8.56 11.40 13.92
C PRO A 195 8.69 10.04 14.62
N LEU A 196 7.78 9.72 15.55
CA LEU A 196 7.81 8.49 16.35
C LEU A 196 6.90 7.39 15.78
N SER A 197 6.14 7.66 14.73
CA SER A 197 5.18 6.71 14.13
C SER A 197 5.67 5.99 12.88
#